data_ec0ffaa9c12e1d47b501f2cacb035f7d
#
_entry.id   ec0ffaa9c12e1d47b501f2cacb035f7d
#
_cell.length_a   1.000
_cell.length_b   1.000
_cell.length_c   1.000
_cell.angle_alpha   90.00
_cell.angle_beta   90.00
_cell.angle_gamma   90.00
#
_symmetry.space_group_name_H-M   'P 1'
#
loop_
_entity.id
_entity.type
_entity.pdbx_description
1 polymer ?
#
loop_
_entity_poly.entity_id
_entity_poly.type
_entity_poly.pdbx_seq_one_letter_code
_entity_poly.pdbx_strand_id
1 'polypeptide(L)'
;TTKDGKYTNAIYGFLAILFKLLEEETPEYIAVAFDLKAPTARHKLYEGYKANRKGMPEELAEQMPIIKEILRAMNIDIIEKEGYEGDDIIGTLSRYGENQGLEVTILSGDRDTFQLATDKVTIKIPRTKAGKTETELFDREKVKEVYGIEPKQLIEVKGLQGDTSDNIPGVPGIGEKTALSLIQKYGNIDNIYEKLEKGESDLKGKQKEKLEENKDLAFLSRTLGRINLEVPIEDNLEDLKLEEWNKTEVLKIFKELN
;
A
#
# COMPACT_ATOMS: atom_id res chain seq x y z
N THR A 1 7.63 9.60 -25.24
CA THR A 1 6.55 9.53 -26.25
C THR A 1 7.03 8.76 -27.47
N THR A 2 6.11 8.07 -28.11
CA THR A 2 6.34 7.40 -29.40
C THR A 2 6.45 8.44 -30.52
N LYS A 3 6.87 8.01 -31.72
CA LYS A 3 6.88 8.88 -32.92
C LYS A 3 5.51 9.47 -33.25
N ASP A 4 4.44 8.77 -32.86
CA ASP A 4 3.05 9.19 -33.06
C ASP A 4 2.49 10.01 -31.88
N GLY A 5 3.32 10.42 -30.94
CA GLY A 5 2.96 11.26 -29.80
C GLY A 5 2.31 10.56 -28.61
N LYS A 6 2.31 9.23 -28.57
CA LYS A 6 1.80 8.48 -27.40
C LYS A 6 2.77 8.55 -26.23
N TYR A 7 2.23 8.74 -25.05
CA TYR A 7 3.03 8.74 -23.83
C TYR A 7 3.46 7.32 -23.46
N THR A 8 4.72 7.16 -23.04
CA THR A 8 5.31 5.85 -22.71
C THR A 8 6.12 5.87 -21.41
N ASN A 9 6.21 7.02 -20.76
CA ASN A 9 7.05 7.22 -19.56
C ASN A 9 6.66 6.29 -18.40
N ALA A 10 5.36 6.11 -18.14
CA ALA A 10 4.89 5.22 -17.08
C ALA A 10 5.14 3.75 -17.42
N ILE A 11 4.98 3.37 -18.68
CA ILE A 11 5.27 2.01 -19.17
C ILE A 11 6.74 1.66 -18.93
N TYR A 12 7.66 2.51 -19.38
CA TYR A 12 9.10 2.27 -19.20
C TYR A 12 9.51 2.31 -17.73
N GLY A 13 8.99 3.26 -16.96
CA GLY A 13 9.26 3.33 -15.53
C GLY A 13 8.80 2.09 -14.78
N PHE A 14 7.59 1.63 -15.04
CA PHE A 14 7.04 0.41 -14.46
C PHE A 14 7.86 -0.82 -14.83
N LEU A 15 8.18 -0.98 -16.12
CA LEU A 15 8.96 -2.12 -16.61
C LEU A 15 10.38 -2.15 -16.05
N ALA A 16 11.03 -0.99 -15.92
CA ALA A 16 12.36 -0.92 -15.32
C ALA A 16 12.36 -1.43 -13.88
N ILE A 17 11.37 -1.04 -13.10
CA ILE A 17 11.20 -1.49 -11.72
C ILE A 17 10.87 -2.99 -11.68
N LEU A 18 9.96 -3.45 -12.54
CA LEU A 18 9.56 -4.84 -12.62
C LEU A 18 10.73 -5.76 -12.99
N PHE A 19 11.49 -5.40 -14.02
CA PHE A 19 12.64 -6.20 -14.44
C PHE A 19 13.72 -6.27 -13.37
N LYS A 20 13.98 -5.16 -12.67
CA LYS A 20 14.89 -5.14 -11.54
C LYS A 20 14.43 -6.08 -10.42
N LEU A 21 13.13 -6.04 -10.10
CA LEU A 21 12.53 -6.94 -9.10
C LEU A 21 12.68 -8.41 -9.50
N LEU A 22 12.37 -8.75 -10.75
CA LEU A 22 12.49 -10.11 -11.26
C LEU A 22 13.94 -10.62 -11.22
N GLU A 23 14.90 -9.76 -11.52
CA GLU A 23 16.32 -10.09 -11.47
C GLU A 23 16.83 -10.28 -10.03
N GLU A 24 16.46 -9.39 -9.12
CA GLU A 24 16.91 -9.43 -7.73
C GLU A 24 16.24 -10.53 -6.91
N GLU A 25 14.93 -10.72 -7.09
CA GLU A 25 14.13 -11.64 -6.27
C GLU A 25 14.04 -13.04 -6.87
N THR A 26 14.16 -13.19 -8.18
CA THR A 26 13.94 -14.46 -8.88
C THR A 26 12.71 -15.20 -8.36
N PRO A 27 11.51 -14.56 -8.38
CA PRO A 27 10.33 -15.09 -7.71
C PRO A 27 9.80 -16.35 -8.38
N GLU A 28 9.28 -17.26 -7.58
CA GLU A 28 8.53 -18.43 -8.06
C GLU A 28 7.09 -18.06 -8.41
N TYR A 29 6.53 -17.14 -7.63
CA TYR A 29 5.16 -16.63 -7.78
C TYR A 29 5.18 -15.10 -7.86
N ILE A 30 4.28 -14.54 -8.65
CA ILE A 30 4.15 -13.09 -8.80
C ILE A 30 2.70 -12.73 -9.16
N ALA A 31 2.25 -11.61 -8.65
CA ALA A 31 1.00 -10.98 -9.06
C ALA A 31 1.17 -9.47 -9.05
N VAL A 32 0.41 -8.79 -9.89
CA VAL A 32 0.34 -7.33 -9.90
C VAL A 32 -1.10 -6.92 -9.62
N ALA A 33 -1.29 -6.12 -8.58
CA ALA A 33 -2.60 -5.62 -8.18
C ALA A 33 -2.85 -4.22 -8.76
N PHE A 34 -4.06 -4.00 -9.23
CA PHE A 34 -4.50 -2.70 -9.74
C PHE A 34 -5.77 -2.25 -9.03
N ASP A 35 -5.90 -0.94 -8.85
CA ASP A 35 -7.14 -0.31 -8.41
C ASP A 35 -8.15 -0.24 -9.55
N LEU A 36 -9.43 -0.34 -9.22
CA LEU A 36 -10.53 -0.04 -10.11
C LEU A 36 -11.12 1.32 -9.75
N LYS A 37 -11.80 1.96 -10.71
CA LYS A 37 -12.44 3.26 -10.48
C LYS A 37 -13.69 3.21 -9.58
N ALA A 38 -14.17 2.02 -9.25
CA ALA A 38 -15.36 1.84 -8.43
C ALA A 38 -15.13 2.28 -6.98
N PRO A 39 -16.17 2.83 -6.31
CA PRO A 39 -16.08 3.14 -4.89
C PRO A 39 -15.79 1.89 -4.05
N THR A 40 -15.03 2.07 -2.98
CA THR A 40 -14.68 0.99 -2.04
C THR A 40 -15.50 1.10 -0.75
N ALA A 41 -15.36 0.12 0.13
CA ALA A 41 -15.99 0.15 1.45
C ALA A 41 -15.59 1.40 2.26
N ARG A 42 -14.37 1.94 2.05
CA ARG A 42 -13.91 3.16 2.72
C ARG A 42 -14.68 4.39 2.28
N HIS A 43 -15.01 4.50 1.01
CA HIS A 43 -15.84 5.58 0.49
C HIS A 43 -17.27 5.53 1.07
N LYS A 44 -17.79 4.32 1.28
CA LYS A 44 -19.12 4.12 1.90
C LYS A 44 -19.11 4.44 3.38
N LEU A 45 -17.99 4.18 4.06
CA LEU A 45 -17.83 4.45 5.49
C LEU A 45 -17.62 5.94 5.78
N TYR A 46 -16.89 6.63 4.91
CA TYR A 46 -16.54 8.04 5.06
C TYR A 46 -16.52 8.73 3.71
N GLU A 47 -17.51 9.59 3.46
CA GLU A 47 -17.67 10.31 2.20
C GLU A 47 -16.45 11.17 1.83
N GLY A 48 -15.76 11.71 2.82
CA GLY A 48 -14.55 12.52 2.64
C GLY A 48 -13.31 11.74 2.21
N TYR A 49 -13.34 10.40 2.28
CA TYR A 49 -12.19 9.57 1.96
C TYR A 49 -11.71 9.82 0.52
N LYS A 50 -10.45 10.22 0.40
CA LYS A 50 -9.81 10.57 -0.90
C LYS A 50 -10.54 11.65 -1.72
N ALA A 51 -11.46 12.40 -1.10
CA ALA A 51 -12.26 13.41 -1.79
C ALA A 51 -11.41 14.57 -2.35
N ASN A 52 -10.23 14.81 -1.78
CA ASN A 52 -9.28 15.83 -2.21
C ASN A 52 -8.34 15.36 -3.33
N ARG A 53 -8.42 14.09 -3.74
CA ARG A 53 -7.56 13.57 -4.82
C ARG A 53 -8.12 13.94 -6.18
N LYS A 54 -7.21 14.34 -7.06
CA LYS A 54 -7.49 14.50 -8.48
C LYS A 54 -7.53 13.12 -9.13
N GLY A 55 -8.36 12.96 -10.14
CA GLY A 55 -8.38 11.73 -10.93
C GLY A 55 -7.04 11.45 -11.59
N MET A 56 -6.89 10.23 -12.11
CA MET A 56 -5.70 9.83 -12.86
C MET A 56 -5.49 10.74 -14.06
N PRO A 57 -4.28 11.29 -14.28
CA PRO A 57 -3.98 12.06 -15.49
C PRO A 57 -4.26 11.24 -16.75
N GLU A 58 -4.76 11.89 -17.79
CA GLU A 58 -5.11 11.22 -19.04
C GLU A 58 -3.91 10.49 -19.65
N GLU A 59 -2.74 11.10 -19.60
CA GLU A 59 -1.49 10.53 -20.09
C GLU A 59 -1.12 9.21 -19.40
N LEU A 60 -1.44 9.09 -18.11
CA LEU A 60 -1.24 7.86 -17.37
C LEU A 60 -2.34 6.84 -17.69
N ALA A 61 -3.59 7.30 -17.78
CA ALA A 61 -4.74 6.45 -18.07
C ALA A 61 -4.59 5.74 -19.43
N GLU A 62 -4.00 6.38 -20.43
CA GLU A 62 -3.72 5.79 -21.73
C GLU A 62 -2.68 4.67 -21.68
N GLN A 63 -1.74 4.75 -20.73
CA GLN A 63 -0.65 3.78 -20.59
C GLN A 63 -1.06 2.54 -19.80
N MET A 64 -2.07 2.62 -18.95
CA MET A 64 -2.49 1.52 -18.08
C MET A 64 -2.92 0.26 -18.85
N PRO A 65 -3.76 0.33 -19.90
CA PRO A 65 -4.11 -0.84 -20.69
C PRO A 65 -2.90 -1.50 -21.34
N ILE A 66 -1.92 -0.72 -21.77
CA ILE A 66 -0.69 -1.21 -22.41
C ILE A 66 0.17 -1.96 -21.38
N ILE A 67 0.31 -1.43 -20.17
CA ILE A 67 1.01 -2.11 -19.07
C ILE A 67 0.37 -3.46 -18.79
N LYS A 68 -0.96 -3.52 -18.70
CA LYS A 68 -1.69 -4.76 -18.47
C LYS A 68 -1.52 -5.77 -19.61
N GLU A 69 -1.52 -5.29 -20.85
CA GLU A 69 -1.27 -6.13 -22.03
C GLU A 69 0.14 -6.75 -22.00
N ILE A 70 1.14 -5.96 -21.64
CA ILE A 70 2.52 -6.45 -21.48
C ILE A 70 2.59 -7.50 -20.37
N LEU A 71 1.98 -7.26 -19.22
CA LEU A 71 1.96 -8.21 -18.10
C LEU A 71 1.31 -9.54 -18.50
N ARG A 72 0.21 -9.49 -19.25
CA ARG A 72 -0.45 -10.70 -19.77
C ARG A 72 0.46 -11.46 -20.72
N ALA A 73 1.17 -10.77 -21.61
CA ALA A 73 2.13 -11.37 -22.51
C ALA A 73 3.35 -11.97 -21.78
N MET A 74 3.68 -11.44 -20.61
CA MET A 74 4.71 -11.97 -19.73
C MET A 74 4.19 -13.11 -18.83
N ASN A 75 2.93 -13.50 -18.96
CA ASN A 75 2.26 -14.49 -18.12
C ASN A 75 2.28 -14.13 -16.62
N ILE A 76 2.21 -12.84 -16.31
CA ILE A 76 2.10 -12.33 -14.94
C ILE A 76 0.64 -12.12 -14.63
N ASP A 77 0.18 -12.69 -13.51
CA ASP A 77 -1.20 -12.59 -13.07
C ASP A 77 -1.54 -11.16 -12.63
N ILE A 78 -2.67 -10.66 -13.11
CA ILE A 78 -3.22 -9.34 -12.76
C ILE A 78 -4.45 -9.57 -11.90
N ILE A 79 -4.49 -8.91 -10.75
CA ILE A 79 -5.62 -9.01 -9.83
C ILE A 79 -6.23 -7.64 -9.62
N GLU A 80 -7.53 -7.57 -9.87
CA GLU A 80 -8.39 -6.41 -9.65
C GLU A 80 -9.66 -6.91 -8.94
N LYS A 81 -10.18 -6.14 -8.00
CA LYS A 81 -11.41 -6.54 -7.31
C LYS A 81 -12.26 -5.31 -7.03
N GLU A 82 -13.47 -5.28 -7.56
CA GLU A 82 -14.42 -4.21 -7.31
C GLU A 82 -14.75 -4.11 -5.82
N GLY A 83 -14.76 -2.89 -5.30
CA GLY A 83 -15.01 -2.61 -3.89
C GLY A 83 -13.77 -2.65 -2.99
N TYR A 84 -12.61 -3.03 -3.52
CA TYR A 84 -11.35 -3.11 -2.79
C TYR A 84 -10.25 -2.31 -3.49
N GLU A 85 -9.29 -1.84 -2.71
CA GLU A 85 -8.12 -1.16 -3.25
C GLU A 85 -6.99 -2.14 -3.56
N GLY A 86 -6.06 -1.72 -4.42
CA GLY A 86 -4.88 -2.52 -4.75
C GLY A 86 -4.08 -2.93 -3.51
N ASP A 87 -3.95 -2.03 -2.53
CA ASP A 87 -3.26 -2.34 -1.27
C ASP A 87 -3.96 -3.42 -0.44
N ASP A 88 -5.29 -3.51 -0.51
CA ASP A 88 -6.05 -4.58 0.13
C ASP A 88 -5.76 -5.94 -0.53
N ILE A 89 -5.67 -5.95 -1.84
CA ILE A 89 -5.28 -7.15 -2.60
C ILE A 89 -3.87 -7.58 -2.22
N ILE A 90 -2.93 -6.64 -2.19
CA ILE A 90 -1.54 -6.88 -1.80
C ILE A 90 -1.46 -7.43 -0.38
N GLY A 91 -2.17 -6.82 0.56
CA GLY A 91 -2.20 -7.27 1.95
C GLY A 91 -2.75 -8.69 2.10
N THR A 92 -3.85 -8.98 1.41
CA THR A 92 -4.47 -10.31 1.41
C THR A 92 -3.52 -11.36 0.82
N LEU A 93 -2.89 -11.07 -0.33
CA LEU A 93 -1.92 -11.97 -0.95
C LEU A 93 -0.69 -12.17 -0.07
N SER A 94 -0.21 -11.14 0.61
CA SER A 94 0.94 -11.26 1.51
C SER A 94 0.68 -12.24 2.65
N ARG A 95 -0.51 -12.22 3.22
CA ARG A 95 -0.91 -13.17 4.27
C ARG A 95 -1.15 -14.57 3.72
N TYR A 96 -1.73 -14.65 2.52
CA TYR A 96 -1.88 -15.93 1.83
C TYR A 96 -0.52 -16.59 1.59
N GLY A 97 0.44 -15.86 1.02
CA GLY A 97 1.79 -16.38 0.79
C GLY A 97 2.50 -16.79 2.08
N GLU A 98 2.41 -15.96 3.11
CA GLU A 98 2.98 -16.25 4.43
C GLU A 98 2.38 -17.54 5.02
N ASN A 99 1.06 -17.72 4.92
CA ASN A 99 0.36 -18.90 5.40
C ASN A 99 0.73 -20.17 4.62
N GLN A 100 1.20 -20.02 3.38
CA GLN A 100 1.73 -21.13 2.57
C GLN A 100 3.22 -21.40 2.86
N GLY A 101 3.81 -20.73 3.83
CA GLY A 101 5.21 -20.88 4.17
C GLY A 101 6.19 -20.15 3.24
N LEU A 102 5.70 -19.21 2.45
CA LEU A 102 6.52 -18.47 1.49
C LEU A 102 7.09 -17.19 2.12
N GLU A 103 8.25 -16.79 1.63
CA GLU A 103 8.76 -15.44 1.83
C GLU A 103 8.10 -14.52 0.78
N VAL A 104 7.60 -13.39 1.24
CA VAL A 104 6.85 -12.45 0.41
C VAL A 104 7.59 -11.13 0.31
N THR A 105 7.79 -10.65 -0.91
CA THR A 105 8.28 -9.30 -1.16
C THR A 105 7.16 -8.48 -1.80
N ILE A 106 6.86 -7.34 -1.20
CA ILE A 106 5.90 -6.37 -1.72
C ILE A 106 6.69 -5.23 -2.35
N LEU A 107 6.41 -4.92 -3.62
CA LEU A 107 6.91 -3.70 -4.25
C LEU A 107 5.79 -2.67 -4.27
N SER A 108 5.97 -1.59 -3.54
CA SER A 108 5.00 -0.51 -3.44
C SER A 108 5.68 0.82 -3.15
N GLY A 109 5.19 1.90 -3.76
CA GLY A 109 5.61 3.26 -3.44
C GLY A 109 4.91 3.86 -2.21
N ASP A 110 3.92 3.16 -1.68
CA ASP A 110 3.10 3.63 -0.56
C ASP A 110 3.62 3.10 0.78
N ARG A 111 3.98 4.02 1.68
CA ARG A 111 4.46 3.70 3.03
C ARG A 111 3.38 3.08 3.92
N ASP A 112 2.11 3.15 3.54
CA ASP A 112 1.02 2.48 4.25
C ASP A 112 1.19 0.96 4.24
N THR A 113 1.89 0.43 3.24
CA THR A 113 2.20 -1.00 3.15
C THR A 113 3.18 -1.48 4.22
N PHE A 114 3.88 -0.59 4.91
CA PHE A 114 4.77 -0.97 6.01
C PHE A 114 4.05 -1.68 7.14
N GLN A 115 2.76 -1.42 7.33
CA GLN A 115 1.94 -2.15 8.29
C GLN A 115 1.87 -3.65 8.02
N LEU A 116 2.21 -4.07 6.80
CA LEU A 116 2.18 -5.46 6.37
C LEU A 116 3.46 -6.24 6.69
N ALA A 117 4.54 -5.56 7.07
CA ALA A 117 5.81 -6.22 7.34
C ALA A 117 5.71 -7.21 8.48
N THR A 118 6.29 -8.39 8.28
CA THR A 118 6.41 -9.47 9.27
C THR A 118 7.78 -10.12 9.11
N ASP A 119 8.04 -11.19 9.83
CA ASP A 119 9.29 -11.95 9.64
C ASP A 119 9.41 -12.58 8.23
N LYS A 120 8.27 -12.77 7.55
CA LYS A 120 8.19 -13.36 6.21
C LYS A 120 7.83 -12.37 5.11
N VAL A 121 7.30 -11.21 5.47
CA VAL A 121 6.84 -10.19 4.51
C VAL A 121 7.71 -8.96 4.61
N THR A 122 8.31 -8.58 3.50
CA THR A 122 9.20 -7.43 3.36
C THR A 122 8.69 -6.49 2.28
N ILE A 123 8.83 -5.20 2.49
CA ILE A 123 8.42 -4.18 1.53
C ILE A 123 9.65 -3.56 0.85
N LYS A 124 9.63 -3.47 -0.47
CA LYS A 124 10.59 -2.70 -1.26
C LYS A 124 9.92 -1.44 -1.77
N ILE A 125 10.50 -0.29 -1.44
CA ILE A 125 10.06 1.00 -1.97
C ILE A 125 10.99 1.41 -3.10
N PRO A 126 10.46 1.62 -4.31
CA PRO A 126 11.26 2.15 -5.41
C PRO A 126 11.61 3.62 -5.16
N ARG A 127 12.84 3.98 -5.42
CA ARG A 127 13.33 5.35 -5.40
C ARG A 127 14.12 5.64 -6.65
N THR A 128 13.92 6.82 -7.23
CA THR A 128 14.75 7.31 -8.33
C THR A 128 15.75 8.32 -7.78
N LYS A 129 17.04 7.97 -7.86
CA LYS A 129 18.13 8.83 -7.42
C LYS A 129 19.14 8.97 -8.57
N ALA A 130 19.40 10.21 -8.98
CA ALA A 130 20.36 10.52 -10.05
C ALA A 130 20.11 9.73 -11.36
N GLY A 131 18.84 9.59 -11.75
CA GLY A 131 18.44 8.87 -12.96
C GLY A 131 18.49 7.34 -12.86
N LYS A 132 18.86 6.80 -11.71
CA LYS A 132 18.86 5.35 -11.45
C LYS A 132 17.69 4.96 -10.57
N THR A 133 17.05 3.86 -10.89
CA THR A 133 16.02 3.25 -10.06
C THR A 133 16.66 2.36 -9.02
N GLU A 134 16.48 2.72 -7.75
CA GLU A 134 16.92 1.94 -6.59
C GLU A 134 15.72 1.56 -5.75
N THR A 135 15.85 0.51 -4.94
CA THR A 135 14.82 0.13 -3.97
C THR A 135 15.39 0.19 -2.56
N GLU A 136 14.56 0.63 -1.61
CA GLU A 136 14.86 0.59 -0.19
C GLU A 136 14.03 -0.50 0.45
N LEU A 137 14.69 -1.33 1.26
CA LEU A 137 14.07 -2.49 1.91
C LEU A 137 13.54 -2.10 3.29
N PHE A 138 12.26 -2.40 3.53
CA PHE A 138 11.64 -2.29 4.85
C PHE A 138 11.12 -3.64 5.29
N ASP A 139 11.89 -4.32 6.11
CA ASP A 139 11.45 -5.50 6.84
C ASP A 139 10.90 -5.09 8.21
N ARG A 140 10.48 -6.05 9.00
CA ARG A 140 9.95 -5.80 10.35
C ARG A 140 10.94 -5.03 11.22
N GLU A 141 12.22 -5.42 11.22
CA GLU A 141 13.26 -4.78 12.03
C GLU A 141 13.51 -3.32 11.58
N LYS A 142 13.51 -3.07 10.28
CA LYS A 142 13.67 -1.71 9.75
C LYS A 142 12.53 -0.80 10.14
N VAL A 143 11.29 -1.29 10.10
CA VAL A 143 10.12 -0.54 10.56
C VAL A 143 10.23 -0.20 12.04
N LYS A 144 10.62 -1.16 12.87
CA LYS A 144 10.85 -0.96 14.30
C LYS A 144 11.95 0.05 14.57
N GLU A 145 13.04 -0.01 13.83
CA GLU A 145 14.16 0.92 13.94
C GLU A 145 13.74 2.35 13.60
N VAL A 146 13.01 2.54 12.51
CA VAL A 146 12.61 3.86 12.01
C VAL A 146 11.51 4.48 12.86
N TYR A 147 10.50 3.70 13.25
CA TYR A 147 9.30 4.21 13.91
C TYR A 147 9.21 3.91 15.40
N GLY A 148 10.03 3.00 15.91
CA GLY A 148 10.03 2.63 17.33
C GLY A 148 8.82 1.80 17.77
N ILE A 149 8.09 1.22 16.83
CA ILE A 149 6.88 0.42 17.06
C ILE A 149 6.85 -0.77 16.11
N GLU A 150 5.98 -1.74 16.41
CA GLU A 150 5.72 -2.87 15.52
C GLU A 150 4.97 -2.41 14.25
N PRO A 151 5.16 -3.08 13.10
CA PRO A 151 4.49 -2.70 11.85
C PRO A 151 2.98 -2.53 11.98
N LYS A 152 2.27 -3.43 12.66
CA LYS A 152 0.83 -3.31 12.88
C LYS A 152 0.43 -2.03 13.60
N GLN A 153 1.27 -1.51 14.46
CA GLN A 153 0.99 -0.29 15.23
C GLN A 153 0.99 0.97 14.38
N LEU A 154 1.50 0.90 13.14
CA LEU A 154 1.39 2.01 12.19
C LEU A 154 -0.07 2.32 11.85
N ILE A 155 -0.96 1.33 11.95
CA ILE A 155 -2.40 1.51 11.78
C ILE A 155 -2.94 2.42 12.89
N GLU A 156 -2.49 2.23 14.12
CA GLU A 156 -2.85 3.04 15.28
C GLU A 156 -2.36 4.48 15.14
N VAL A 157 -1.13 4.65 14.67
CA VAL A 157 -0.55 5.98 14.39
C VAL A 157 -1.39 6.71 13.33
N LYS A 158 -1.83 6.02 12.30
CA LYS A 158 -2.71 6.57 11.25
C LYS A 158 -4.04 7.05 11.86
N GLY A 159 -4.60 6.31 12.79
CA GLY A 159 -5.82 6.70 13.49
C GLY A 159 -5.69 7.99 14.27
N LEU A 160 -4.54 8.25 14.86
CA LEU A 160 -4.28 9.49 15.61
C LEU A 160 -3.86 10.65 14.72
N GLN A 161 -2.91 10.43 13.85
CA GLN A 161 -2.33 11.43 12.95
C GLN A 161 -3.26 11.81 11.80
N GLY A 162 -4.01 10.84 11.28
CA GLY A 162 -4.70 10.97 10.02
C GLY A 162 -3.75 10.90 8.84
N ASP A 163 -4.26 11.25 7.67
CA ASP A 163 -3.49 11.29 6.43
C ASP A 163 -4.09 12.32 5.48
N THR A 164 -3.39 13.43 5.29
CA THR A 164 -3.87 14.52 4.43
C THR A 164 -3.99 14.09 2.97
N SER A 165 -3.12 13.19 2.50
CA SER A 165 -3.14 12.72 1.10
C SER A 165 -4.40 11.91 0.78
N ASP A 166 -4.93 11.16 1.74
CA ASP A 166 -6.15 10.37 1.61
C ASP A 166 -7.36 11.03 2.27
N ASN A 167 -7.18 12.25 2.77
CA ASN A 167 -8.19 12.98 3.50
C ASN A 167 -8.76 12.21 4.71
N ILE A 168 -7.88 11.49 5.40
CA ILE A 168 -8.19 10.81 6.66
C ILE A 168 -8.01 11.82 7.80
N PRO A 169 -9.05 12.07 8.61
CA PRO A 169 -9.01 13.18 9.56
C PRO A 169 -8.05 13.00 10.73
N GLY A 170 -7.94 11.82 11.30
CA GLY A 170 -7.21 11.61 12.55
C GLY A 170 -7.81 12.40 13.71
N VAL A 171 -7.01 12.63 14.72
CA VAL A 171 -7.33 13.56 15.81
C VAL A 171 -6.73 14.92 15.48
N PRO A 172 -7.55 15.97 15.25
CA PRO A 172 -7.03 17.28 14.89
C PRO A 172 -5.98 17.78 15.88
N GLY A 173 -4.86 18.25 15.36
CA GLY A 173 -3.75 18.77 16.16
C GLY A 173 -2.75 17.73 16.66
N ILE A 174 -2.95 16.45 16.37
CA ILE A 174 -1.97 15.39 16.64
C ILE A 174 -1.22 15.04 15.37
N GLY A 175 0.07 15.39 15.32
CA GLY A 175 0.95 15.05 14.22
C GLY A 175 1.67 13.73 14.43
N GLU A 176 2.54 13.37 13.47
CA GLU A 176 3.26 12.11 13.46
C GLU A 176 4.07 11.85 14.73
N LYS A 177 4.87 12.82 15.16
CA LYS A 177 5.74 12.68 16.32
C LYS A 177 4.96 12.39 17.59
N THR A 178 3.87 13.11 17.81
CA THR A 178 3.00 12.92 18.97
C THR A 178 2.27 11.60 18.89
N ALA A 179 1.76 11.24 17.71
CA ALA A 179 1.07 9.97 17.49
C ALA A 179 2.01 8.78 17.77
N LEU A 180 3.23 8.80 17.23
CA LEU A 180 4.24 7.77 17.51
C LEU A 180 4.55 7.65 18.99
N SER A 181 4.75 8.76 19.67
CA SER A 181 5.02 8.80 21.10
C SER A 181 3.89 8.17 21.93
N LEU A 182 2.64 8.48 21.58
CA LEU A 182 1.46 7.93 22.24
C LEU A 182 1.34 6.41 22.01
N ILE A 183 1.58 5.94 20.82
CA ILE A 183 1.48 4.52 20.51
C ILE A 183 2.65 3.75 21.12
N GLN A 184 3.85 4.31 21.15
CA GLN A 184 4.97 3.72 21.87
C GLN A 184 4.66 3.50 23.34
N LYS A 185 3.94 4.45 23.96
CA LYS A 185 3.60 4.39 25.38
C LYS A 185 2.40 3.51 25.68
N TYR A 186 1.31 3.68 24.93
CA TYR A 186 0.04 3.00 25.21
C TYR A 186 -0.22 1.74 24.37
N GLY A 187 0.51 1.56 23.29
CA GLY A 187 0.42 0.40 22.41
C GLY A 187 -0.63 0.53 21.31
N ASN A 188 -1.83 0.96 21.63
CA ASN A 188 -2.92 1.12 20.67
C ASN A 188 -3.93 2.18 21.13
N ILE A 189 -4.84 2.56 20.24
CA ILE A 189 -5.88 3.57 20.51
C ILE A 189 -6.86 3.07 21.58
N ASP A 190 -7.21 1.79 21.56
CA ASP A 190 -8.13 1.21 22.54
C ASP A 190 -7.61 1.43 23.96
N ASN A 191 -6.33 1.18 24.20
CA ASN A 191 -5.72 1.37 25.50
C ASN A 191 -5.62 2.86 25.90
N ILE A 192 -5.38 3.76 24.96
CA ILE A 192 -5.39 5.20 25.23
C ILE A 192 -6.74 5.61 25.80
N TYR A 193 -7.83 5.24 25.14
CA TYR A 193 -9.19 5.62 25.56
C TYR A 193 -9.66 4.87 26.82
N GLU A 194 -9.26 3.62 27.00
CA GLU A 194 -9.51 2.90 28.23
C GLU A 194 -8.87 3.61 29.44
N LYS A 195 -7.62 4.01 29.30
CA LYS A 195 -6.90 4.74 30.36
C LYS A 195 -7.50 6.13 30.60
N LEU A 196 -7.94 6.83 29.57
CA LEU A 196 -8.61 8.12 29.69
C LEU A 196 -9.94 7.98 30.44
N GLU A 197 -10.74 7.00 30.11
CA GLU A 197 -12.05 6.76 30.75
C GLU A 197 -11.93 6.37 32.23
N LYS A 198 -10.88 5.63 32.58
CA LYS A 198 -10.59 5.21 33.97
C LYS A 198 -9.85 6.27 34.78
N GLY A 199 -9.45 7.38 34.17
CA GLY A 199 -8.64 8.40 34.83
C GLY A 199 -7.22 7.93 35.18
N GLU A 200 -6.72 6.91 34.53
CA GLU A 200 -5.39 6.30 34.75
C GLU A 200 -4.32 6.80 33.78
N SER A 201 -4.67 7.69 32.84
CA SER A 201 -3.69 8.26 31.91
C SER A 201 -2.94 9.41 32.55
N ASP A 202 -1.74 9.68 32.06
CA ASP A 202 -0.95 10.87 32.43
C ASP A 202 -1.13 12.02 31.42
N LEU A 203 -2.05 11.88 30.49
CA LEU A 203 -2.39 12.91 29.52
C LEU A 203 -3.09 14.08 30.18
N LYS A 204 -2.70 15.30 29.79
CA LYS A 204 -3.17 16.55 30.42
C LYS A 204 -3.42 17.64 29.37
N GLY A 205 -4.20 18.64 29.76
CA GLY A 205 -4.42 19.86 28.99
C GLY A 205 -5.08 19.65 27.66
N LYS A 206 -4.66 20.41 26.65
CA LYS A 206 -5.25 20.42 25.31
C LYS A 206 -5.13 19.07 24.58
N GLN A 207 -4.06 18.34 24.82
CA GLN A 207 -3.86 17.02 24.20
C GLN A 207 -4.92 16.03 24.67
N LYS A 208 -5.17 16.00 25.98
CA LYS A 208 -6.23 15.17 26.57
C LYS A 208 -7.60 15.56 26.02
N GLU A 209 -7.91 16.87 26.01
CA GLU A 209 -9.17 17.38 25.46
C GLU A 209 -9.39 16.98 24.00
N LYS A 210 -8.38 17.15 23.16
CA LYS A 210 -8.45 16.79 21.73
C LYS A 210 -8.72 15.30 21.52
N LEU A 211 -8.06 14.46 22.30
CA LEU A 211 -8.27 13.02 22.24
C LEU A 211 -9.69 12.64 22.67
N GLU A 212 -10.16 13.18 23.79
CA GLU A 212 -11.50 12.90 24.32
C GLU A 212 -12.61 13.37 23.36
N GLU A 213 -12.48 14.60 22.81
CA GLU A 213 -13.46 15.18 21.88
C GLU A 213 -13.52 14.47 20.53
N ASN A 214 -12.44 13.82 20.12
CA ASN A 214 -12.29 13.24 18.79
C ASN A 214 -12.13 11.71 18.81
N LYS A 215 -12.65 11.04 19.82
CA LYS A 215 -12.59 9.58 19.95
C LYS A 215 -13.11 8.88 18.70
N ASP A 216 -14.29 9.28 18.22
CA ASP A 216 -14.92 8.67 17.04
C ASP A 216 -14.07 8.85 15.77
N LEU A 217 -13.46 10.03 15.62
CA LEU A 217 -12.55 10.30 14.49
C LEU A 217 -11.29 9.43 14.54
N ALA A 218 -10.75 9.19 15.74
CA ALA A 218 -9.59 8.33 15.91
C ALA A 218 -9.89 6.89 15.45
N PHE A 219 -11.01 6.33 15.90
CA PHE A 219 -11.42 4.98 15.52
C PHE A 219 -11.79 4.88 14.03
N LEU A 220 -12.50 5.86 13.49
CA LEU A 220 -12.80 5.95 12.07
C LEU A 220 -11.52 5.99 11.23
N SER A 221 -10.60 6.86 11.60
CA SER A 221 -9.33 7.04 10.89
C SER A 221 -8.47 5.79 10.92
N ARG A 222 -8.45 5.07 12.05
CA ARG A 222 -7.78 3.77 12.15
C ARG A 222 -8.39 2.76 11.18
N THR A 223 -9.70 2.69 11.12
CA THR A 223 -10.41 1.79 10.19
C THR A 223 -10.10 2.12 8.72
N LEU A 224 -10.09 3.42 8.38
CA LEU A 224 -9.76 3.87 7.03
C LEU A 224 -8.30 3.56 6.64
N GLY A 225 -7.38 3.65 7.60
CA GLY A 225 -5.95 3.40 7.38
C GLY A 225 -5.55 1.93 7.40
N ARG A 226 -6.42 1.05 7.86
CA ARG A 226 -6.15 -0.39 7.93
C ARG A 226 -6.32 -1.05 6.58
N ILE A 227 -5.29 -1.74 6.11
CA ILE A 227 -5.37 -2.56 4.90
C ILE A 227 -6.21 -3.81 5.20
N ASN A 228 -7.16 -4.11 4.31
CA ASN A 228 -8.01 -5.29 4.41
C ASN A 228 -7.21 -6.54 4.00
N LEU A 229 -7.11 -7.50 4.88
CA LEU A 229 -6.36 -8.75 4.67
C LEU A 229 -7.25 -9.93 4.25
N GLU A 230 -8.53 -9.68 4.02
CA GLU A 230 -9.56 -10.69 3.76
C GLU A 230 -10.34 -10.44 2.47
N VAL A 231 -9.67 -9.87 1.45
CA VAL A 231 -10.28 -9.69 0.13
C VAL A 231 -10.61 -11.06 -0.46
N PRO A 232 -11.83 -11.28 -0.98
CA PRO A 232 -12.21 -12.56 -1.57
C PRO A 232 -11.53 -12.75 -2.94
N ILE A 233 -10.27 -13.18 -2.91
CA ILE A 233 -9.46 -13.47 -4.08
C ILE A 233 -9.64 -14.92 -4.47
N GLU A 234 -9.98 -15.18 -5.73
CA GLU A 234 -10.21 -16.52 -6.25
C GLU A 234 -8.93 -17.21 -6.73
N ASP A 235 -7.87 -16.43 -7.01
CA ASP A 235 -6.60 -16.93 -7.50
C ASP A 235 -5.88 -17.78 -6.45
N ASN A 236 -5.33 -18.91 -6.86
CA ASN A 236 -4.51 -19.77 -6.02
C ASN A 236 -3.03 -19.72 -6.44
N LEU A 237 -2.14 -20.45 -5.76
CA LEU A 237 -0.71 -20.42 -6.06
C LEU A 237 -0.39 -20.82 -7.51
N GLU A 238 -1.10 -21.77 -8.09
CA GLU A 238 -0.87 -22.15 -9.49
C GLU A 238 -1.12 -21.00 -10.45
N ASP A 239 -2.15 -20.19 -10.18
CA ASP A 239 -2.45 -19.00 -10.97
C ASP A 239 -1.36 -17.94 -10.87
N LEU A 240 -0.67 -17.87 -9.73
CA LEU A 240 0.37 -16.89 -9.45
C LEU A 240 1.76 -17.32 -9.93
N LYS A 241 1.92 -18.55 -10.35
CA LYS A 241 3.21 -19.10 -10.76
C LYS A 241 3.78 -18.33 -11.95
N LEU A 242 5.04 -17.90 -11.81
CA LEU A 242 5.74 -17.23 -12.90
C LEU A 242 6.12 -18.23 -13.97
N GLU A 243 5.60 -18.03 -15.17
CA GLU A 243 5.84 -18.88 -16.33
C GLU A 243 6.65 -18.15 -17.40
N GLU A 244 7.06 -18.86 -18.45
CA GLU A 244 7.77 -18.25 -19.56
C GLU A 244 6.89 -17.22 -20.29
N TRP A 245 7.53 -16.14 -20.75
CA TRP A 245 6.86 -15.10 -21.51
C TRP A 245 6.43 -15.58 -22.88
N ASN A 246 5.33 -15.03 -23.37
CA ASN A 246 5.04 -15.06 -24.80
C ASN A 246 5.94 -14.01 -25.47
N LYS A 247 7.14 -14.42 -25.87
CA LYS A 247 8.17 -13.54 -26.42
C LYS A 247 7.73 -12.84 -27.71
N THR A 248 6.97 -13.52 -28.54
CA THR A 248 6.45 -12.95 -29.79
C THR A 248 5.51 -11.79 -29.51
N GLU A 249 4.59 -11.97 -28.58
CA GLU A 249 3.62 -10.93 -28.21
C GLU A 249 4.29 -9.76 -27.49
N VAL A 250 5.24 -10.01 -26.60
CA VAL A 250 6.01 -8.97 -25.91
C VAL A 250 6.78 -8.13 -26.92
N LEU A 251 7.47 -8.75 -27.88
CA LEU A 251 8.20 -8.04 -28.92
C LEU A 251 7.28 -7.22 -29.82
N LYS A 252 6.11 -7.73 -30.14
CA LYS A 252 5.11 -7.02 -30.93
C LYS A 252 4.67 -5.73 -30.23
N ILE A 253 4.36 -5.80 -28.94
CA ILE A 253 3.93 -4.65 -28.14
C ILE A 253 5.06 -3.60 -28.08
N PHE A 254 6.30 -4.03 -27.83
CA PHE A 254 7.45 -3.11 -27.77
C PHE A 254 7.73 -2.43 -29.11
N LYS A 255 7.52 -3.10 -30.23
CA LYS A 255 7.66 -2.49 -31.55
C LYS A 255 6.61 -1.42 -31.81
N GLU A 256 5.41 -1.57 -31.27
CA GLU A 256 4.35 -0.57 -31.38
C GLU A 256 4.63 0.67 -30.52
N LEU A 257 5.53 0.58 -29.53
CA LEU A 257 5.89 1.66 -28.61
C LEU A 257 7.11 2.48 -29.08
N ASN A 258 7.81 2.07 -30.13
CA ASN A 258 9.01 2.77 -30.66
C ASN A 258 8.71 3.75 -31.78
#